data_5afba57a680c65818c9142044a8224eb
#
_entry.id   5afba57a680c65818c9142044a8224eb
#
_cell.length_a   1.000
_cell.length_b   1.000
_cell.length_c   1.000
_cell.angle_alpha   90.00
_cell.angle_beta   90.00
_cell.angle_gamma   90.00
#
_symmetry.space_group_name_H-M   'P 1'
#
loop_
_entity.id
_entity.type
_entity.pdbx_description
1 polymer ?
#
loop_
_entity_poly.entity_id
_entity_poly.type
_entity_poly.pdbx_seq_one_letter_code
_entity_poly.pdbx_strand_id
1 'polypeptide(L)'
;EVQYTEAKFFYGFQIMMENIHSETYSLLIDTYIKDTKEKNYLFNAIETFEPVKKKADWAMRWIDNGSYAERLISFAAVEGIFFSGSFCSIFWLKKRGLMPGLTFSNELISRDEGLHCDFACMLYNNHLVNKLPKEQVQKIIADAVEIEKEFVTESLPVRLIGMNSDLMSQYIEFVADRLLTELGNDKIYNTSNPFDFMDMINLQGKTNFFEKRVGEYQKAGVLNNENNTTFSLDSDF
;
A
#
# COMPACT_ATOMS: atom_id res chain seq x y z
N GLU A 1 -19.70 15.62 1.85
CA GLU A 1 -18.89 16.81 1.54
C GLU A 1 -18.60 16.92 0.04
N VAL A 2 -18.20 15.82 -0.61
CA VAL A 2 -17.90 15.80 -2.04
C VAL A 2 -19.19 15.83 -2.85
N GLN A 3 -19.35 16.83 -3.74
CA GLN A 3 -20.55 17.04 -4.53
C GLN A 3 -20.41 16.66 -6.01
N TYR A 4 -19.18 16.61 -6.55
CA TYR A 4 -18.94 16.21 -7.94
C TYR A 4 -19.35 14.76 -8.19
N THR A 5 -20.14 14.54 -9.23
CA THR A 5 -20.66 13.21 -9.60
C THR A 5 -19.52 12.23 -9.89
N GLU A 6 -18.51 12.68 -10.63
CA GLU A 6 -17.33 11.89 -11.00
C GLU A 6 -16.55 11.47 -9.76
N ALA A 7 -16.38 12.35 -8.79
CA ALA A 7 -15.70 12.02 -7.54
C ALA A 7 -16.50 11.03 -6.69
N LYS A 8 -17.83 11.12 -6.68
CA LYS A 8 -18.69 10.12 -6.00
C LYS A 8 -18.57 8.75 -6.65
N PHE A 9 -18.48 8.68 -7.98
CA PHE A 9 -18.27 7.43 -8.69
C PHE A 9 -16.90 6.83 -8.39
N PHE A 10 -15.85 7.67 -8.36
CA PHE A 10 -14.52 7.22 -7.99
C PHE A 10 -14.50 6.64 -6.57
N TYR A 11 -15.05 7.32 -5.59
CA TYR A 11 -15.09 6.82 -4.20
C TYR A 11 -15.94 5.55 -4.08
N GLY A 12 -17.02 5.41 -4.83
CA GLY A 12 -17.79 4.17 -4.89
C GLY A 12 -16.95 2.99 -5.42
N PHE A 13 -16.15 3.23 -6.45
CA PHE A 13 -15.21 2.25 -6.98
C PHE A 13 -14.10 1.93 -5.97
N GLN A 14 -13.51 2.94 -5.34
CA GLN A 14 -12.50 2.77 -4.32
C GLN A 14 -12.99 1.90 -3.16
N ILE A 15 -14.18 2.17 -2.62
CA ILE A 15 -14.79 1.35 -1.56
C ILE A 15 -14.89 -0.12 -2.00
N MET A 16 -15.29 -0.37 -3.24
CA MET A 16 -15.36 -1.73 -3.78
C MET A 16 -13.98 -2.38 -3.83
N MET A 17 -12.95 -1.66 -4.29
CA MET A 17 -11.58 -2.19 -4.35
C MET A 17 -11.01 -2.48 -2.97
N GLU A 18 -11.27 -1.63 -1.97
CA GLU A 18 -10.85 -1.87 -0.59
C GLU A 18 -11.46 -3.16 0.00
N ASN A 19 -12.71 -3.47 -0.35
CA ASN A 19 -13.31 -4.75 0.04
C ASN A 19 -12.58 -5.94 -0.59
N ILE A 20 -12.16 -5.82 -1.85
CA ILE A 20 -11.37 -6.87 -2.55
C ILE A 20 -9.98 -7.00 -1.92
N HIS A 21 -9.32 -5.88 -1.60
CA HIS A 21 -8.01 -5.89 -0.91
C HIS A 21 -8.12 -6.58 0.45
N SER A 22 -9.13 -6.23 1.25
CA SER A 22 -9.38 -6.83 2.56
C SER A 22 -9.60 -8.35 2.48
N GLU A 23 -10.41 -8.81 1.54
CA GLU A 23 -10.63 -10.24 1.29
C GLU A 23 -9.33 -10.92 0.85
N THR A 24 -8.57 -10.30 -0.05
CA THR A 24 -7.29 -10.83 -0.54
C THR A 24 -6.29 -11.02 0.60
N TYR A 25 -6.12 -10.03 1.47
CA TYR A 25 -5.22 -10.16 2.62
C TYR A 25 -5.69 -11.22 3.62
N SER A 26 -7.00 -11.33 3.83
CA SER A 26 -7.57 -12.38 4.68
C SER A 26 -7.26 -13.78 4.14
N LEU A 27 -7.43 -13.99 2.83
CA LEU A 27 -7.09 -15.25 2.16
C LEU A 27 -5.58 -15.55 2.20
N LEU A 28 -4.72 -14.52 2.06
CA LEU A 28 -3.27 -14.67 2.18
C LEU A 28 -2.87 -15.10 3.58
N ILE A 29 -3.41 -14.47 4.63
CA ILE A 29 -3.20 -14.89 6.03
C ILE A 29 -3.64 -16.34 6.23
N ASP A 30 -4.82 -16.70 5.78
CA ASP A 30 -5.34 -18.07 5.87
C ASP A 30 -4.47 -19.09 5.15
N THR A 31 -3.89 -18.68 4.01
CA THR A 31 -3.06 -19.56 3.18
C THR A 31 -1.68 -19.78 3.80
N TYR A 32 -1.04 -18.72 4.29
CA TYR A 32 0.36 -18.79 4.74
C TYR A 32 0.51 -19.09 6.23
N ILE A 33 -0.41 -18.61 7.07
CA ILE A 33 -0.34 -18.81 8.52
C ILE A 33 -1.21 -20.00 8.93
N LYS A 34 -0.58 -21.03 9.44
CA LYS A 34 -1.29 -22.30 9.83
C LYS A 34 -1.60 -22.35 11.32
N ASP A 35 -0.82 -21.68 12.14
CA ASP A 35 -1.11 -21.63 13.59
C ASP A 35 -2.32 -20.73 13.87
N THR A 36 -3.31 -21.26 14.56
CA THR A 36 -4.57 -20.54 14.84
C THR A 36 -4.36 -19.35 15.78
N LYS A 37 -3.42 -19.43 16.71
CA LYS A 37 -3.15 -18.31 17.64
C LYS A 37 -2.48 -17.16 16.93
N GLU A 38 -1.48 -17.46 16.07
CA GLU A 38 -0.81 -16.49 15.24
C GLU A 38 -1.79 -15.83 14.27
N LYS A 39 -2.66 -16.63 13.63
CA LYS A 39 -3.71 -16.13 12.75
C LYS A 39 -4.64 -15.15 13.49
N ASN A 40 -5.15 -15.52 14.65
CA ASN A 40 -6.01 -14.64 15.44
C ASN A 40 -5.28 -13.36 15.89
N TYR A 41 -4.00 -13.46 16.23
CA TYR A 41 -3.18 -12.30 16.55
C TYR A 41 -3.10 -11.32 15.36
N LEU A 42 -2.85 -11.82 14.14
CA LEU A 42 -2.75 -11.01 12.94
C LEU A 42 -4.11 -10.41 12.52
N PHE A 43 -5.20 -11.17 12.61
CA PHE A 43 -6.54 -10.63 12.31
C PHE A 43 -6.98 -9.52 13.27
N ASN A 44 -6.42 -9.51 14.47
CA ASN A 44 -6.67 -8.46 15.46
C ASN A 44 -5.47 -7.51 15.60
N ALA A 45 -4.68 -7.32 14.56
CA ALA A 45 -3.43 -6.55 14.60
C ALA A 45 -3.62 -5.10 15.11
N ILE A 46 -4.77 -4.48 14.86
CA ILE A 46 -5.11 -3.14 15.37
C ILE A 46 -5.11 -3.11 16.90
N GLU A 47 -5.47 -4.22 17.56
CA GLU A 47 -5.52 -4.32 19.03
C GLU A 47 -4.27 -4.98 19.62
N THR A 48 -3.59 -5.82 18.85
CA THR A 48 -2.53 -6.70 19.32
C THR A 48 -1.12 -6.24 18.96
N PHE A 49 -0.98 -5.36 17.97
CA PHE A 49 0.31 -4.87 17.50
C PHE A 49 0.37 -3.34 17.52
N GLU A 50 1.11 -2.79 18.46
CA GLU A 50 1.14 -1.36 18.78
C GLU A 50 1.44 -0.45 17.57
N PRO A 51 2.41 -0.76 16.66
CA PRO A 51 2.64 0.07 15.48
C PRO A 51 1.44 0.14 14.51
N VAL A 52 0.67 -0.95 14.36
CA VAL A 52 -0.57 -0.96 13.56
C VAL A 52 -1.63 -0.12 14.23
N LYS A 53 -1.77 -0.24 15.56
CA LYS A 53 -2.68 0.59 16.35
C LYS A 53 -2.38 2.07 16.18
N LYS A 54 -1.11 2.48 16.23
CA LYS A 54 -0.70 3.88 16.03
C LYS A 54 -1.13 4.43 14.66
N LYS A 55 -1.00 3.63 13.59
CA LYS A 55 -1.49 4.01 12.25
C LYS A 55 -3.01 4.23 12.27
N ALA A 56 -3.76 3.29 12.88
CA ALA A 56 -5.21 3.40 12.97
C ALA A 56 -5.65 4.62 13.81
N ASP A 57 -5.07 4.80 14.99
CA ASP A 57 -5.35 5.95 15.86
C ASP A 57 -5.03 7.29 15.18
N TRP A 58 -3.94 7.35 14.41
CA TRP A 58 -3.57 8.52 13.63
C TRP A 58 -4.61 8.83 12.54
N ALA A 59 -5.06 7.83 11.79
CA ALA A 59 -6.08 8.00 10.76
C ALA A 59 -7.42 8.43 11.36
N MET A 60 -7.87 7.78 12.44
CA MET A 60 -9.11 8.10 13.14
C MET A 60 -9.10 9.53 13.70
N ARG A 61 -7.98 10.01 14.23
CA ARG A 61 -7.85 11.40 14.70
C ARG A 61 -8.21 12.42 13.62
N TRP A 62 -7.78 12.19 12.37
CA TRP A 62 -8.09 13.08 11.26
C TRP A 62 -9.53 12.91 10.76
N ILE A 63 -10.05 11.69 10.74
CA ILE A 63 -11.45 11.42 10.38
C ILE A 63 -12.40 12.16 11.30
N ASP A 64 -12.16 12.10 12.62
CA ASP A 64 -13.05 12.64 13.62
C ASP A 64 -12.94 14.17 13.78
N ASN A 65 -11.72 14.71 13.66
CA ASN A 65 -11.45 16.09 14.08
C ASN A 65 -10.89 16.99 12.94
N GLY A 66 -10.52 16.40 11.79
CA GLY A 66 -9.91 17.15 10.70
C GLY A 66 -10.92 17.97 9.90
N SER A 67 -10.50 19.11 9.38
CA SER A 67 -11.17 19.80 8.26
C SER A 67 -11.14 18.92 7.02
N TYR A 68 -11.95 19.23 6.01
CA TYR A 68 -11.93 18.45 4.75
C TYR A 68 -10.54 18.42 4.10
N ALA A 69 -9.81 19.56 4.11
CA ALA A 69 -8.45 19.64 3.57
C ALA A 69 -7.48 18.74 4.34
N GLU A 70 -7.54 18.74 5.68
CA GLU A 70 -6.70 17.87 6.52
C GLU A 70 -7.03 16.40 6.31
N ARG A 71 -8.32 16.03 6.25
CA ARG A 71 -8.72 14.64 5.95
C ARG A 71 -8.24 14.19 4.59
N LEU A 72 -8.29 15.04 3.56
CA LEU A 72 -7.84 14.70 2.22
C LEU A 72 -6.33 14.43 2.17
N ILE A 73 -5.51 15.28 2.83
CA ILE A 73 -4.06 15.08 2.91
C ILE A 73 -3.69 13.87 3.76
N SER A 74 -4.34 13.71 4.91
CA SER A 74 -4.08 12.56 5.77
C SER A 74 -4.50 11.25 5.10
N PHE A 75 -5.58 11.25 4.34
CA PHE A 75 -5.97 10.12 3.52
C PHE A 75 -4.92 9.80 2.44
N ALA A 76 -4.40 10.81 1.73
CA ALA A 76 -3.29 10.62 0.80
C ALA A 76 -2.03 10.06 1.49
N ALA A 77 -1.77 10.43 2.75
CA ALA A 77 -0.67 9.86 3.53
C ALA A 77 -0.93 8.39 3.93
N VAL A 78 -2.18 8.02 4.25
CA VAL A 78 -2.55 6.61 4.49
C VAL A 78 -2.26 5.77 3.25
N GLU A 79 -2.78 6.18 2.09
CA GLU A 79 -2.66 5.46 0.82
C GLU A 79 -1.20 5.44 0.29
N GLY A 80 -0.49 6.56 0.41
CA GLY A 80 0.86 6.72 -0.15
C GLY A 80 1.99 6.34 0.78
N ILE A 81 1.86 6.53 2.11
CA ILE A 81 2.95 6.34 3.07
C ILE A 81 2.76 5.09 3.92
N PHE A 82 1.59 4.88 4.53
CA PHE A 82 1.39 3.79 5.50
C PHE A 82 1.46 2.37 4.92
N PHE A 83 1.42 2.24 3.60
CA PHE A 83 1.63 0.98 2.89
C PHE A 83 3.01 0.86 2.25
N SER A 84 3.79 1.95 2.20
CA SER A 84 5.04 2.01 1.45
C SER A 84 6.07 1.00 1.91
N GLY A 85 6.26 0.86 3.21
CA GLY A 85 7.18 -0.10 3.78
C GLY A 85 6.78 -1.56 3.53
N SER A 86 5.49 -1.87 3.69
CA SER A 86 4.95 -3.21 3.43
C SER A 86 5.06 -3.58 1.96
N PHE A 87 4.68 -2.69 1.04
CA PHE A 87 4.82 -2.93 -0.40
C PHE A 87 6.28 -3.15 -0.78
N CYS A 88 7.18 -2.32 -0.31
CA CYS A 88 8.62 -2.47 -0.57
C CYS A 88 9.13 -3.84 -0.10
N SER A 89 8.74 -4.28 1.08
CA SER A 89 9.11 -5.59 1.64
C SER A 89 8.63 -6.76 0.76
N ILE A 90 7.39 -6.68 0.26
CA ILE A 90 6.83 -7.71 -0.61
C ILE A 90 7.48 -7.66 -2.01
N PHE A 91 7.79 -6.49 -2.55
CA PHE A 91 8.54 -6.36 -3.81
C PHE A 91 9.98 -6.89 -3.70
N TRP A 92 10.60 -6.78 -2.53
CA TRP A 92 11.88 -7.42 -2.27
C TRP A 92 11.77 -8.97 -2.36
N LEU A 93 10.67 -9.57 -1.84
CA LEU A 93 10.40 -11.00 -2.04
C LEU A 93 10.24 -11.32 -3.53
N LYS A 94 9.58 -10.47 -4.31
CA LYS A 94 9.44 -10.61 -5.76
C LYS A 94 10.80 -10.61 -6.46
N LYS A 95 11.70 -9.68 -6.13
CA LYS A 95 13.07 -9.62 -6.66
C LYS A 95 13.83 -10.95 -6.42
N ARG A 96 13.50 -11.68 -5.36
CA ARG A 96 14.09 -12.96 -5.02
C ARG A 96 13.34 -14.18 -5.59
N GLY A 97 12.27 -13.97 -6.33
CA GLY A 97 11.45 -15.04 -6.89
C GLY A 97 10.65 -15.83 -5.85
N LEU A 98 10.37 -15.22 -4.70
CA LEU A 98 9.66 -15.86 -3.58
C LEU A 98 8.18 -15.47 -3.58
N MET A 99 7.32 -16.36 -3.06
CA MET A 99 5.90 -16.13 -2.78
C MET A 99 5.13 -15.50 -3.95
N PRO A 100 5.06 -16.14 -5.12
CA PRO A 100 4.52 -15.53 -6.35
C PRO A 100 3.07 -15.04 -6.22
N GLY A 101 2.22 -15.73 -5.47
CA GLY A 101 0.83 -15.30 -5.22
C GLY A 101 0.76 -14.00 -4.45
N LEU A 102 1.51 -13.89 -3.35
CA LEU A 102 1.61 -12.66 -2.55
C LEU A 102 2.20 -11.51 -3.36
N THR A 103 3.28 -11.75 -4.09
CA THR A 103 3.95 -10.69 -4.85
C THR A 103 3.12 -10.22 -6.04
N PHE A 104 2.35 -11.10 -6.65
CA PHE A 104 1.43 -10.74 -7.72
C PHE A 104 0.25 -9.89 -7.21
N SER A 105 -0.40 -10.30 -6.10
CA SER A 105 -1.45 -9.48 -5.50
C SER A 105 -0.93 -8.11 -5.06
N ASN A 106 0.29 -8.05 -4.51
CA ASN A 106 0.94 -6.79 -4.14
C ASN A 106 1.11 -5.82 -5.33
N GLU A 107 1.41 -6.33 -6.52
CA GLU A 107 1.48 -5.49 -7.74
C GLU A 107 0.13 -4.87 -8.10
N LEU A 108 -0.94 -5.63 -7.98
CA LEU A 108 -2.28 -5.13 -8.27
C LEU A 108 -2.71 -4.11 -7.23
N ILE A 109 -2.60 -4.46 -5.95
CA ILE A 109 -3.01 -3.62 -4.83
C ILE A 109 -2.19 -2.32 -4.82
N SER A 110 -0.87 -2.38 -4.94
CA SER A 110 -0.04 -1.16 -4.92
C SER A 110 -0.35 -0.19 -6.07
N ARG A 111 -0.86 -0.68 -7.20
CA ARG A 111 -1.35 0.19 -8.30
C ARG A 111 -2.67 0.87 -7.95
N ASP A 112 -3.56 0.14 -7.29
CA ASP A 112 -4.84 0.70 -6.85
C ASP A 112 -4.61 1.78 -5.78
N GLU A 113 -3.74 1.53 -4.79
CA GLU A 113 -3.38 2.52 -3.78
C GLU A 113 -2.69 3.75 -4.39
N GLY A 114 -1.83 3.55 -5.40
CA GLY A 114 -1.26 4.65 -6.17
C GLY A 114 -2.33 5.51 -6.84
N LEU A 115 -3.35 4.90 -7.44
CA LEU A 115 -4.48 5.61 -8.04
C LEU A 115 -5.31 6.36 -6.99
N HIS A 116 -5.55 5.75 -5.84
CA HIS A 116 -6.27 6.39 -4.72
C HIS A 116 -5.53 7.63 -4.21
N CYS A 117 -4.23 7.52 -4.05
CA CYS A 117 -3.35 8.63 -3.65
C CYS A 117 -3.35 9.75 -4.70
N ASP A 118 -3.18 9.41 -5.99
CA ASP A 118 -3.19 10.37 -7.11
C ASP A 118 -4.51 11.13 -7.18
N PHE A 119 -5.64 10.44 -6.95
CA PHE A 119 -6.95 11.08 -6.93
C PHE A 119 -7.09 12.07 -5.79
N ALA A 120 -6.61 11.74 -4.59
CA ALA A 120 -6.60 12.66 -3.47
C ALA A 120 -5.75 13.91 -3.76
N CYS A 121 -4.56 13.73 -4.35
CA CYS A 121 -3.69 14.84 -4.77
C CYS A 121 -4.36 15.71 -5.85
N MET A 122 -5.01 15.10 -6.82
CA MET A 122 -5.76 15.81 -7.86
C MET A 122 -6.88 16.65 -7.27
N LEU A 123 -7.70 16.09 -6.38
CA LEU A 123 -8.77 16.82 -5.70
C LEU A 123 -8.21 18.00 -4.89
N TYR A 124 -7.13 17.77 -4.15
CA TYR A 124 -6.48 18.82 -3.37
C TYR A 124 -5.99 19.96 -4.24
N ASN A 125 -5.28 19.63 -5.34
CA ASN A 125 -4.67 20.65 -6.19
C ASN A 125 -5.67 21.43 -7.05
N ASN A 126 -6.64 20.72 -7.64
CA ASN A 126 -7.45 21.26 -8.73
C ASN A 126 -8.87 21.67 -8.29
N HIS A 127 -9.38 21.09 -7.20
CA HIS A 127 -10.77 21.31 -6.79
C HIS A 127 -10.94 21.91 -5.40
N LEU A 128 -9.90 21.90 -4.58
CA LEU A 128 -9.96 22.50 -3.25
C LEU A 128 -9.60 24.00 -3.31
N VAL A 129 -10.54 24.83 -2.88
CA VAL A 129 -10.36 26.30 -2.84
C VAL A 129 -9.51 26.71 -1.63
N ASN A 130 -9.88 26.22 -0.46
CA ASN A 130 -9.22 26.56 0.81
C ASN A 130 -8.15 25.51 1.13
N LYS A 131 -6.96 25.69 0.60
CA LYS A 131 -5.80 24.83 0.86
C LYS A 131 -5.17 25.11 2.22
N LEU A 132 -4.53 24.10 2.79
CA LEU A 132 -3.76 24.29 4.02
C LEU A 132 -2.45 25.09 3.75
N PRO A 133 -1.94 25.79 4.76
CA PRO A 133 -0.57 26.32 4.73
C PRO A 133 0.44 25.18 4.47
N LYS A 134 1.51 25.47 3.73
CA LYS A 134 2.55 24.49 3.39
C LYS A 134 3.13 23.79 4.62
N GLU A 135 3.39 24.53 5.65
CA GLU A 135 3.96 24.04 6.91
C GLU A 135 3.02 23.03 7.59
N GLN A 136 1.71 23.22 7.47
CA GLN A 136 0.73 22.29 8.03
C GLN A 136 0.68 20.98 7.22
N VAL A 137 0.74 21.08 5.89
CA VAL A 137 0.84 19.89 5.01
C VAL A 137 2.10 19.09 5.34
N GLN A 138 3.26 19.77 5.40
CA GLN A 138 4.54 19.14 5.72
C GLN A 138 4.52 18.46 7.09
N LYS A 139 3.87 19.08 8.08
CA LYS A 139 3.72 18.50 9.41
C LYS A 139 2.88 17.24 9.41
N ILE A 140 1.75 17.21 8.68
CA ILE A 140 0.90 16.02 8.57
C ILE A 140 1.69 14.86 7.94
N ILE A 141 2.42 15.15 6.87
CA ILE A 141 3.22 14.16 6.16
C ILE A 141 4.39 13.65 7.02
N ALA A 142 5.12 14.56 7.69
CA ALA A 142 6.21 14.19 8.59
C ALA A 142 5.75 13.31 9.76
N ASP A 143 4.59 13.62 10.34
CA ASP A 143 3.98 12.83 11.41
C ASP A 143 3.67 11.39 10.95
N ALA A 144 3.12 11.23 9.75
CA ALA A 144 2.88 9.92 9.14
C ALA A 144 4.19 9.15 8.86
N VAL A 145 5.23 9.84 8.39
CA VAL A 145 6.56 9.22 8.14
C VAL A 145 7.15 8.62 9.40
N GLU A 146 7.10 9.32 10.52
CA GLU A 146 7.65 8.79 11.78
C GLU A 146 6.90 7.54 12.26
N ILE A 147 5.57 7.51 12.11
CA ILE A 147 4.76 6.33 12.44
C ILE A 147 5.11 5.15 11.50
N GLU A 148 5.28 5.39 10.21
CA GLU A 148 5.65 4.33 9.26
C GLU A 148 7.06 3.79 9.52
N LYS A 149 8.02 4.67 9.85
CA LYS A 149 9.38 4.24 10.24
C LYS A 149 9.37 3.37 11.48
N GLU A 150 8.58 3.74 12.50
CA GLU A 150 8.42 2.92 13.70
C GLU A 150 7.85 1.54 13.35
N PHE A 151 6.77 1.50 12.56
CA PHE A 151 6.17 0.26 12.09
C PHE A 151 7.18 -0.64 11.39
N VAL A 152 7.94 -0.12 10.44
CA VAL A 152 8.94 -0.89 9.69
C VAL A 152 10.07 -1.37 10.58
N THR A 153 10.55 -0.54 11.50
CA THR A 153 11.65 -0.89 12.41
C THR A 153 11.25 -2.03 13.34
N GLU A 154 10.02 -2.05 13.83
CA GLU A 154 9.51 -3.11 14.72
C GLU A 154 9.11 -4.37 13.94
N SER A 155 8.61 -4.23 12.72
CA SER A 155 8.18 -5.35 11.87
C SER A 155 9.33 -6.09 11.21
N LEU A 156 10.49 -5.43 11.01
CA LEU A 156 11.69 -6.02 10.41
C LEU A 156 12.82 -6.17 11.44
N PRO A 157 12.67 -7.09 12.41
CA PRO A 157 13.65 -7.25 13.50
C PRO A 157 15.01 -7.78 13.03
N VAL A 158 15.10 -8.23 11.79
CA VAL A 158 16.31 -8.86 11.22
C VAL A 158 16.83 -8.03 10.06
N ARG A 159 18.13 -7.81 10.00
CA ARG A 159 18.78 -7.23 8.83
C ARG A 159 18.75 -8.22 7.68
N LEU A 160 17.88 -8.00 6.72
CA LEU A 160 17.84 -8.78 5.48
C LEU A 160 18.93 -8.29 4.52
N ILE A 161 19.44 -9.21 3.67
CA ILE A 161 20.43 -8.85 2.66
C ILE A 161 19.82 -7.85 1.67
N GLY A 162 20.36 -6.62 1.66
CA GLY A 162 19.91 -5.55 0.79
C GLY A 162 18.62 -4.84 1.21
N MET A 163 18.07 -5.15 2.40
CA MET A 163 16.95 -4.44 3.00
C MET A 163 17.08 -4.44 4.52
N ASN A 164 17.17 -3.24 5.12
CA ASN A 164 17.25 -3.05 6.56
C ASN A 164 16.46 -1.79 6.97
N SER A 165 16.31 -1.57 8.26
CA SER A 165 15.52 -0.46 8.80
C SER A 165 16.00 0.92 8.33
N ASP A 166 17.32 1.11 8.16
CA ASP A 166 17.88 2.40 7.74
C ASP A 166 17.51 2.70 6.28
N LEU A 167 17.71 1.73 5.38
CA LEU A 167 17.32 1.86 3.97
C LEU A 167 15.80 1.96 3.81
N MET A 168 15.03 1.24 4.62
CA MET A 168 13.57 1.36 4.62
C MET A 168 13.11 2.74 5.09
N SER A 169 13.73 3.30 6.12
CA SER A 169 13.47 4.66 6.58
C SER A 169 13.76 5.68 5.48
N GLN A 170 14.89 5.55 4.80
CA GLN A 170 15.22 6.39 3.65
C GLN A 170 14.21 6.26 2.50
N TYR A 171 13.71 5.05 2.24
CA TYR A 171 12.69 4.81 1.22
C TYR A 171 11.35 5.49 1.58
N ILE A 172 10.92 5.40 2.84
CA ILE A 172 9.72 6.07 3.32
C ILE A 172 9.83 7.59 3.16
N GLU A 173 10.98 8.17 3.50
CA GLU A 173 11.28 9.59 3.28
C GLU A 173 11.21 9.99 1.80
N PHE A 174 11.77 9.15 0.93
CA PHE A 174 11.70 9.35 -0.52
C PHE A 174 10.25 9.35 -1.02
N VAL A 175 9.41 8.42 -0.55
CA VAL A 175 7.98 8.36 -0.89
C VAL A 175 7.25 9.60 -0.39
N ALA A 176 7.55 10.04 0.84
CA ALA A 176 6.96 11.25 1.41
C ALA A 176 7.31 12.52 0.62
N ASP A 177 8.55 12.65 0.16
CA ASP A 177 8.98 13.76 -0.70
C ASP A 177 8.25 13.76 -2.06
N ARG A 178 7.96 12.59 -2.62
CA ARG A 178 7.12 12.48 -3.82
C ARG A 178 5.71 12.97 -3.55
N LEU A 179 5.09 12.48 -2.48
CA LEU A 179 3.74 12.90 -2.10
C LEU A 179 3.65 14.41 -1.84
N LEU A 180 4.63 14.99 -1.15
CA LEU A 180 4.72 16.45 -0.95
C LEU A 180 4.77 17.19 -2.28
N THR A 181 5.59 16.71 -3.23
CA THR A 181 5.69 17.30 -4.56
C THR A 181 4.35 17.20 -5.32
N GLU A 182 3.68 16.07 -5.26
CA GLU A 182 2.37 15.84 -5.87
C GLU A 182 1.28 16.71 -5.24
N LEU A 183 1.39 17.05 -3.96
CA LEU A 183 0.53 18.02 -3.24
C LEU A 183 0.92 19.49 -3.50
N GLY A 184 1.91 19.76 -4.35
CA GLY A 184 2.38 21.10 -4.65
C GLY A 184 3.22 21.74 -3.56
N ASN A 185 3.87 20.94 -2.71
CA ASN A 185 4.74 21.35 -1.64
C ASN A 185 6.22 21.09 -1.94
N ASP A 186 7.10 21.74 -1.19
CA ASP A 186 8.53 21.49 -1.28
C ASP A 186 8.89 20.21 -0.51
N LYS A 187 9.90 19.50 -1.01
CA LYS A 187 10.49 18.34 -0.33
C LYS A 187 11.10 18.75 1.01
N ILE A 188 11.04 17.86 1.99
CA ILE A 188 11.63 18.10 3.32
C ILE A 188 12.82 17.18 3.62
N TYR A 189 12.85 15.98 3.06
CA TYR A 189 13.91 15.01 3.32
C TYR A 189 15.04 15.06 2.27
N ASN A 190 14.71 15.33 1.03
CA ASN A 190 15.64 15.38 -0.11
C ASN A 190 16.48 14.09 -0.28
N THR A 191 15.90 12.94 0.05
CA THR A 191 16.53 11.64 -0.07
C THR A 191 16.33 11.05 -1.48
N SER A 192 17.21 10.12 -1.86
CA SER A 192 17.08 9.31 -3.07
C SER A 192 16.50 7.94 -2.75
N ASN A 193 15.88 7.29 -3.74
CA ASN A 193 15.42 5.91 -3.60
C ASN A 193 16.61 4.96 -3.38
N PRO A 194 16.68 4.25 -2.25
CA PRO A 194 17.78 3.32 -1.99
C PRO A 194 17.60 1.95 -2.66
N PHE A 195 16.43 1.68 -3.25
CA PHE A 195 16.07 0.38 -3.80
C PHE A 195 15.86 0.44 -5.31
N ASP A 196 16.80 -0.11 -6.07
CA ASP A 196 16.75 -0.20 -7.54
C ASP A 196 15.48 -0.93 -8.05
N PHE A 197 15.04 -1.96 -7.34
CA PHE A 197 13.85 -2.73 -7.72
C PHE A 197 12.54 -1.95 -7.57
N MET A 198 12.54 -0.88 -6.78
CA MET A 198 11.38 0.00 -6.63
C MET A 198 11.27 1.06 -7.73
N ASP A 199 12.35 1.34 -8.46
CA ASP A 199 12.33 2.29 -9.58
C ASP A 199 11.42 1.80 -10.72
N MET A 200 11.45 0.50 -11.01
CA MET A 200 10.61 -0.11 -12.06
C MET A 200 9.12 -0.07 -11.74
N ILE A 201 8.76 -0.06 -10.46
CA ILE A 201 7.36 -0.01 -10.01
C ILE A 201 6.80 1.40 -10.16
N ASN A 202 7.61 2.41 -9.90
CA ASN A 202 7.23 3.82 -10.10
C ASN A 202 7.00 4.17 -11.58
N LEU A 203 7.61 3.43 -12.51
CA LEU A 203 7.40 3.57 -13.95
C LEU A 203 6.17 2.80 -14.46
N GLN A 204 5.70 1.82 -13.70
CA GLN A 204 4.59 0.93 -14.11
C GLN A 204 3.22 1.61 -14.11
N GLY A 205 3.03 2.75 -13.46
CA GLY A 205 1.84 3.58 -13.63
C GLY A 205 1.62 4.08 -15.07
N LYS A 206 2.60 3.86 -15.97
CA LYS A 206 2.53 4.19 -17.41
C LYS A 206 2.48 2.97 -18.32
N THR A 207 2.57 1.74 -17.81
CA THR A 207 2.46 0.55 -18.65
C THR A 207 1.01 0.17 -18.86
N ASN A 208 0.59 0.17 -20.13
CA ASN A 208 -0.72 -0.29 -20.56
C ASN A 208 -0.89 -1.77 -20.16
N PHE A 209 -2.06 -2.14 -19.67
CA PHE A 209 -2.43 -3.53 -19.37
C PHE A 209 -2.06 -4.51 -20.50
N PHE A 210 -2.15 -4.07 -21.75
CA PHE A 210 -1.82 -4.86 -22.95
C PHE A 210 -0.32 -4.99 -23.25
N GLU A 211 0.53 -4.23 -22.59
CA GLU A 211 2.00 -4.28 -22.77
C GLU A 211 2.69 -5.24 -21.79
N LYS A 212 2.01 -5.65 -20.72
CA LYS A 212 2.49 -6.76 -19.88
C LYS A 212 2.36 -8.07 -20.64
N ARG A 213 3.47 -8.74 -20.86
CA ARG A 213 3.46 -10.08 -21.43
C ARG A 213 2.58 -10.99 -20.59
N VAL A 214 1.65 -11.69 -21.24
CA VAL A 214 0.72 -12.69 -20.68
C VAL A 214 1.45 -13.84 -19.94
N GLY A 215 2.78 -13.91 -19.98
CA GLY A 215 3.60 -14.96 -19.35
C GLY A 215 3.68 -14.95 -17.82
N GLU A 216 3.10 -13.93 -17.14
CA GLU A 216 2.96 -13.96 -15.68
C GLU A 216 1.68 -14.67 -15.22
N TYR A 217 0.73 -14.94 -16.11
CA TYR A 217 -0.42 -15.77 -15.85
C TYR A 217 -0.07 -17.22 -16.14
N GLN A 218 0.22 -18.00 -15.11
CA GLN A 218 0.27 -19.46 -15.27
C GLN A 218 -1.15 -19.97 -15.56
N LYS A 219 -1.29 -20.76 -16.61
CA LYS A 219 -2.51 -21.54 -16.80
C LYS A 219 -2.69 -22.47 -15.60
N ALA A 220 -3.91 -22.57 -15.09
CA ALA A 220 -4.22 -23.53 -14.05
C ALA A 220 -3.72 -24.93 -14.49
N GLY A 221 -2.97 -25.60 -13.64
CA GLY A 221 -2.47 -26.97 -13.90
C GLY A 221 -1.06 -27.09 -14.48
N VAL A 222 -0.34 -25.99 -14.81
CA VAL A 222 1.02 -26.07 -15.38
C VAL A 222 2.05 -26.71 -14.43
N LEU A 223 1.81 -26.66 -13.12
CA LEU A 223 2.65 -27.31 -12.10
C LEU A 223 2.09 -28.64 -11.58
N ASN A 224 0.93 -29.06 -12.05
CA ASN A 224 0.40 -30.37 -11.68
C ASN A 224 1.10 -31.42 -12.51
N ASN A 225 1.77 -32.38 -11.85
CA ASN A 225 2.26 -33.59 -12.49
C ASN A 225 1.12 -34.25 -13.26
N GLU A 226 1.42 -34.81 -14.42
CA GLU A 226 0.51 -35.37 -15.46
C GLU A 226 -0.57 -36.37 -14.97
N ASN A 227 -0.62 -36.71 -13.69
CA ASN A 227 -1.52 -37.71 -13.13
C ASN A 227 -2.84 -37.17 -12.55
N ASN A 228 -3.12 -35.88 -12.61
CA ASN A 228 -4.33 -35.29 -12.02
C ASN A 228 -5.14 -34.47 -13.03
N THR A 229 -5.33 -34.98 -14.24
CA THR A 229 -6.12 -34.32 -15.29
C THR A 229 -7.57 -34.83 -15.38
N THR A 230 -8.04 -35.65 -14.45
CA THR A 230 -9.44 -36.10 -14.40
C THR A 230 -10.28 -35.03 -13.67
N PHE A 231 -11.17 -34.38 -14.40
CA PHE A 231 -12.23 -33.57 -13.84
C PHE A 231 -13.18 -34.47 -13.02
N SER A 232 -13.29 -34.23 -11.72
CA SER A 232 -14.25 -34.88 -10.84
C SER A 232 -15.35 -33.89 -10.46
N LEU A 233 -16.60 -34.30 -10.63
CA LEU A 233 -17.76 -33.52 -10.17
C LEU A 233 -17.94 -33.59 -8.64
N ASP A 234 -17.20 -34.47 -7.96
CA ASP A 234 -17.27 -34.73 -6.53
C ASP A 234 -16.08 -34.07 -5.76
N SER A 235 -15.40 -33.13 -6.37
CA SER A 235 -14.34 -32.36 -5.68
C SER A 235 -14.99 -31.29 -4.82
N ASP A 236 -14.92 -31.40 -3.51
CA ASP A 236 -15.25 -30.36 -2.57
C ASP A 236 -14.25 -29.17 -2.78
N PHE A 237 -14.81 -27.98 -2.99
CA PHE A 237 -14.08 -26.73 -3.12
C PHE A 237 -13.73 -26.14 -1.74
#